data_f6d305e080a288683aec95f488112228
#
_entry.id   f6d305e080a288683aec95f488112228
#
_cell.length_a   1.000
_cell.length_b   1.000
_cell.length_c   1.000
_cell.angle_alpha   90.00
_cell.angle_beta   90.00
_cell.angle_gamma   90.00
#
_symmetry.space_group_name_H-M   'P 1'
#
loop_
_entity.id
_entity.type
_entity.pdbx_description
1 polymer ?
#
loop_
_entity_poly.entity_id
_entity_poly.type
_entity_poly.pdbx_seq_one_letter_code
_entity_poly.pdbx_strand_id
1 'polypeptide(L)'
;VKDGIADIAIIGDNTEKEKKTGIENVLNLGFSKCRLSIAVPKSVDFKDISYLQGKRIATSYPTSLRDFLEENKISAEIHEISGSVEIAPNIGLADAICDLVSTGSTLFKNGLKEVYKIFESQAILVANPDLSPEKRALLDQLVFRIKAVLASKCNKYILLNAPEKSLDLICSLLPGMKSPTII
;
A
#
# COMPACT_ATOMS: atom_id res chain seq x y z
N VAL A 1 19.81 1.44 -0.95
CA VAL A 1 19.70 1.53 0.51
C VAL A 1 20.36 0.33 1.15
N LYS A 2 19.94 -0.88 0.80
CA LYS A 2 20.55 -2.12 1.33
C LYS A 2 22.07 -2.16 1.19
N ASP A 3 22.59 -1.79 0.02
CA ASP A 3 24.01 -1.86 -0.31
C ASP A 3 24.80 -0.60 0.09
N GLY A 4 24.19 0.31 0.85
CA GLY A 4 24.83 1.53 1.35
C GLY A 4 25.06 2.63 0.31
N ILE A 5 24.58 2.48 -0.94
CA ILE A 5 24.70 3.49 -2.00
C ILE A 5 23.82 4.71 -1.70
N ALA A 6 22.66 4.47 -1.10
CA ALA A 6 21.76 5.51 -0.62
C ALA A 6 21.43 5.29 0.86
N ASP A 7 21.30 6.38 1.62
CA ASP A 7 21.00 6.32 3.04
C ASP A 7 19.52 6.02 3.31
N ILE A 8 18.63 6.61 2.50
CA ILE A 8 17.17 6.48 2.61
C ILE A 8 16.53 6.33 1.23
N ALA A 9 15.33 5.79 1.20
CA ALA A 9 14.49 5.76 -0.01
C ALA A 9 13.00 5.80 0.35
N ILE A 10 12.18 6.16 -0.65
CA ILE A 10 10.73 5.96 -0.60
C ILE A 10 10.40 4.84 -1.59
N ILE A 11 9.80 3.77 -1.09
CA ILE A 11 9.43 2.59 -1.90
C ILE A 11 8.00 2.16 -1.56
N GLY A 12 7.43 1.27 -2.37
CA GLY A 12 6.22 0.55 -1.96
C GLY A 12 6.53 -0.54 -0.92
N ASP A 13 5.72 -0.67 0.10
CA ASP A 13 5.83 -1.73 1.10
C ASP A 13 5.81 -3.14 0.46
N ASN A 14 5.06 -3.30 -0.64
CA ASN A 14 5.07 -4.51 -1.47
C ASN A 14 6.48 -4.88 -1.98
N THR A 15 7.32 -3.89 -2.27
CA THR A 15 8.69 -4.13 -2.75
C THR A 15 9.56 -4.74 -1.65
N GLU A 16 9.44 -4.25 -0.41
CA GLU A 16 10.17 -4.83 0.71
C GLU A 16 9.66 -6.23 1.05
N LYS A 17 8.35 -6.44 1.05
CA LYS A 17 7.74 -7.78 1.26
C LYS A 17 8.21 -8.78 0.20
N GLU A 18 8.28 -8.36 -1.06
CA GLU A 18 8.73 -9.22 -2.14
C GLU A 18 10.23 -9.52 -2.09
N LYS A 19 11.06 -8.50 -1.83
CA LYS A 19 12.52 -8.62 -1.88
C LYS A 19 13.13 -9.12 -0.57
N LYS A 20 12.43 -8.96 0.57
CA LYS A 20 12.89 -9.35 1.93
C LYS A 20 14.31 -8.84 2.20
N THR A 21 14.55 -7.57 1.92
CA THR A 21 15.90 -6.98 1.96
C THR A 21 16.41 -6.73 3.37
N GLY A 22 15.50 -6.66 4.36
CA GLY A 22 15.84 -6.35 5.75
C GLY A 22 16.19 -4.88 6.00
N ILE A 23 15.82 -3.98 5.08
CA ILE A 23 15.96 -2.54 5.29
C ILE A 23 14.97 -2.05 6.36
N GLU A 24 15.33 -1.01 7.09
CA GLU A 24 14.48 -0.45 8.14
C GLU A 24 13.29 0.31 7.56
N ASN A 25 12.07 -0.09 7.90
CA ASN A 25 10.87 0.72 7.65
C ASN A 25 10.76 1.80 8.73
N VAL A 26 11.04 3.04 8.36
CA VAL A 26 11.07 4.20 9.27
C VAL A 26 9.69 4.82 9.44
N LEU A 27 8.91 4.92 8.34
CA LEU A 27 7.62 5.60 8.36
C LEU A 27 6.71 5.17 7.23
N ASN A 28 5.45 4.87 7.55
CA ASN A 28 4.37 4.72 6.59
C ASN A 28 3.87 6.09 6.13
N LEU A 29 3.86 6.34 4.82
CA LEU A 29 3.60 7.67 4.27
C LEU A 29 2.12 7.93 3.93
N GLY A 30 1.28 6.88 3.90
CA GLY A 30 -0.17 6.99 3.75
C GLY A 30 -0.66 7.31 2.34
N PHE A 31 0.20 7.27 1.31
CA PHE A 31 -0.16 7.47 -0.09
C PHE A 31 0.26 6.29 -0.96
N SER A 32 -0.07 6.32 -2.26
CA SER A 32 0.13 5.20 -3.21
C SER A 32 -0.42 3.87 -2.69
N LYS A 33 -1.59 3.94 -2.05
CA LYS A 33 -2.24 2.75 -1.49
C LYS A 33 -2.67 1.81 -2.61
N CYS A 34 -2.27 0.57 -2.46
CA CYS A 34 -2.66 -0.55 -3.33
C CYS A 34 -2.76 -1.83 -2.49
N ARG A 35 -3.08 -2.92 -3.11
CA ARG A 35 -3.13 -4.23 -2.48
C ARG A 35 -2.63 -5.30 -3.44
N LEU A 36 -1.92 -6.29 -2.93
CA LEU A 36 -1.61 -7.49 -3.69
C LEU A 36 -2.82 -8.41 -3.62
N SER A 37 -3.32 -8.80 -4.78
CA SER A 37 -4.57 -9.56 -4.85
C SER A 37 -4.53 -10.65 -5.90
N ILE A 38 -5.30 -11.71 -5.65
CA ILE A 38 -5.60 -12.73 -6.66
C ILE A 38 -6.78 -12.24 -7.51
N ALA A 39 -6.64 -12.38 -8.81
CA ALA A 39 -7.73 -12.15 -9.75
C ALA A 39 -7.87 -13.32 -10.74
N VAL A 40 -9.10 -13.59 -11.16
CA VAL A 40 -9.45 -14.65 -12.08
C VAL A 40 -10.31 -14.12 -13.23
N PRO A 41 -10.42 -14.79 -14.36
CA PRO A 41 -11.40 -14.46 -15.40
C PRO A 41 -12.81 -14.33 -14.84
N LYS A 42 -13.59 -13.37 -15.33
CA LYS A 42 -14.97 -13.13 -14.85
C LYS A 42 -15.88 -14.35 -14.97
N SER A 43 -15.62 -15.21 -15.94
CA SER A 43 -16.36 -16.45 -16.20
C SER A 43 -16.14 -17.53 -15.14
N VAL A 44 -15.09 -17.43 -14.33
CA VAL A 44 -14.77 -18.40 -13.29
C VAL A 44 -15.73 -18.25 -12.12
N ASP A 45 -16.34 -19.36 -11.68
CA ASP A 45 -17.10 -19.41 -10.41
C ASP A 45 -16.11 -19.65 -9.25
N PHE A 46 -15.57 -18.57 -8.74
CA PHE A 46 -14.65 -18.60 -7.60
C PHE A 46 -15.43 -18.61 -6.29
N LYS A 47 -15.33 -19.69 -5.53
CA LYS A 47 -16.00 -19.84 -4.22
C LYS A 47 -15.05 -19.48 -3.07
N ASP A 48 -13.85 -20.02 -3.11
CA ASP A 48 -12.82 -19.80 -2.10
C ASP A 48 -11.41 -20.05 -2.68
N ILE A 49 -10.38 -19.86 -1.86
CA ILE A 49 -8.97 -19.97 -2.25
C ILE A 49 -8.55 -21.38 -2.66
N SER A 50 -9.32 -22.45 -2.32
CA SER A 50 -9.02 -23.81 -2.74
C SER A 50 -9.10 -23.98 -4.24
N TYR A 51 -9.82 -23.08 -4.96
CA TYR A 51 -9.81 -22.99 -6.41
C TYR A 51 -8.40 -22.94 -7.00
N LEU A 52 -7.46 -22.34 -6.29
CA LEU A 52 -6.07 -22.17 -6.75
C LEU A 52 -5.27 -23.48 -6.76
N GLN A 53 -5.77 -24.55 -6.14
CA GLN A 53 -5.08 -25.84 -6.09
C GLN A 53 -4.82 -26.38 -7.50
N GLY A 54 -3.54 -26.61 -7.82
CA GLY A 54 -3.11 -27.13 -9.14
C GLY A 54 -3.26 -26.14 -10.29
N LYS A 55 -3.53 -24.84 -10.02
CA LYS A 55 -3.66 -23.79 -11.04
C LYS A 55 -2.33 -23.15 -11.36
N ARG A 56 -2.23 -22.59 -12.57
CA ARG A 56 -1.14 -21.74 -13.02
C ARG A 56 -1.47 -20.30 -12.65
N ILE A 57 -0.59 -19.65 -11.90
CA ILE A 57 -0.81 -18.27 -11.42
C ILE A 57 0.33 -17.39 -11.93
N ALA A 58 0.00 -16.42 -12.78
CA ALA A 58 0.96 -15.45 -13.27
C ALA A 58 1.15 -14.31 -12.28
N THR A 59 2.41 -13.86 -12.07
CA THR A 59 2.70 -12.80 -11.11
C THR A 59 4.04 -12.11 -11.39
N SER A 60 4.16 -10.83 -10.99
CA SER A 60 5.43 -10.14 -10.82
C SER A 60 5.93 -10.17 -9.36
N TYR A 61 5.21 -10.89 -8.47
CA TYR A 61 5.46 -10.99 -7.03
C TYR A 61 5.55 -12.45 -6.58
N PRO A 62 6.53 -13.23 -7.12
CA PRO A 62 6.60 -14.68 -6.88
C PRO A 62 6.88 -15.04 -5.42
N THR A 63 7.65 -14.23 -4.68
CA THR A 63 7.96 -14.49 -3.27
C THR A 63 6.72 -14.31 -2.42
N SER A 64 6.02 -13.20 -2.57
CA SER A 64 4.80 -12.89 -1.82
C SER A 64 3.68 -13.90 -2.12
N LEU A 65 3.57 -14.33 -3.39
CA LEU A 65 2.60 -15.36 -3.78
C LEU A 65 2.95 -16.72 -3.16
N ARG A 66 4.23 -17.10 -3.16
CA ARG A 66 4.68 -18.36 -2.56
C ARG A 66 4.38 -18.42 -1.08
N ASP A 67 4.72 -17.35 -0.34
CA ASP A 67 4.42 -17.25 1.10
C ASP A 67 2.91 -17.44 1.35
N PHE A 68 2.07 -16.76 0.58
CA PHE A 68 0.60 -16.89 0.69
C PHE A 68 0.11 -18.33 0.43
N LEU A 69 0.63 -18.98 -0.61
CA LEU A 69 0.26 -20.35 -0.96
C LEU A 69 0.68 -21.35 0.11
N GLU A 70 1.89 -21.20 0.66
CA GLU A 70 2.42 -22.03 1.73
C GLU A 70 1.61 -21.87 3.03
N GLU A 71 1.29 -20.62 3.44
CA GLU A 71 0.46 -20.34 4.62
C GLU A 71 -0.92 -21.00 4.52
N ASN A 72 -1.49 -21.07 3.31
CA ASN A 72 -2.80 -21.64 3.08
C ASN A 72 -2.76 -23.12 2.66
N LYS A 73 -1.57 -23.73 2.58
CA LYS A 73 -1.36 -25.15 2.18
C LYS A 73 -1.90 -25.45 0.79
N ILE A 74 -1.75 -24.50 -0.13
CA ILE A 74 -2.18 -24.61 -1.53
C ILE A 74 -0.95 -24.90 -2.40
N SER A 75 -1.03 -25.92 -3.26
CA SER A 75 -0.03 -26.19 -4.27
C SER A 75 -0.51 -25.63 -5.61
N ALA A 76 0.22 -24.65 -6.16
CA ALA A 76 -0.06 -24.03 -7.45
C ALA A 76 1.24 -23.80 -8.22
N GLU A 77 1.16 -23.68 -9.53
CA GLU A 77 2.31 -23.38 -10.39
C GLU A 77 2.45 -21.86 -10.54
N ILE A 78 3.61 -21.32 -10.17
CA ILE A 78 3.89 -19.90 -10.24
C ILE A 78 4.60 -19.57 -11.56
N HIS A 79 3.97 -18.75 -12.39
CA HIS A 79 4.55 -18.22 -13.62
C HIS A 79 5.00 -16.79 -13.39
N GLU A 80 6.31 -16.58 -13.26
CA GLU A 80 6.88 -15.24 -13.10
C GLU A 80 6.86 -14.49 -14.42
N ILE A 81 6.24 -13.30 -14.42
CA ILE A 81 6.12 -12.42 -15.59
C ILE A 81 6.50 -11.00 -15.18
N SER A 82 7.35 -10.36 -15.98
CA SER A 82 7.72 -8.95 -15.77
C SER A 82 6.78 -8.03 -16.52
N GLY A 83 5.77 -7.50 -15.83
CA GLY A 83 4.76 -6.58 -16.38
C GLY A 83 3.66 -7.25 -17.19
N SER A 84 2.56 -6.54 -17.42
CA SER A 84 1.37 -6.99 -18.19
C SER A 84 0.81 -8.34 -17.75
N VAL A 85 0.85 -8.62 -16.46
CA VAL A 85 0.40 -9.88 -15.85
C VAL A 85 -1.08 -10.13 -16.15
N GLU A 86 -1.89 -9.07 -16.25
CA GLU A 86 -3.32 -9.11 -16.53
C GLU A 86 -3.70 -9.70 -17.89
N ILE A 87 -2.73 -9.82 -18.80
CA ILE A 87 -2.97 -10.43 -20.14
C ILE A 87 -2.85 -11.95 -20.08
N ALA A 88 -2.09 -12.49 -19.14
CA ALA A 88 -1.73 -13.91 -19.09
C ALA A 88 -2.93 -14.88 -19.18
N PRO A 89 -4.08 -14.67 -18.51
CA PRO A 89 -5.22 -15.55 -18.65
C PRO A 89 -5.86 -15.52 -20.05
N ASN A 90 -5.88 -14.34 -20.68
CA ASN A 90 -6.51 -14.17 -21.99
C ASN A 90 -5.74 -14.90 -23.11
N ILE A 91 -4.45 -15.10 -22.95
CA ILE A 91 -3.61 -15.84 -23.91
C ILE A 91 -3.38 -17.30 -23.49
N GLY A 92 -4.08 -17.78 -22.45
CA GLY A 92 -3.99 -19.15 -21.96
C GLY A 92 -2.72 -19.52 -21.21
N LEU A 93 -1.92 -18.51 -20.80
CA LEU A 93 -0.66 -18.72 -20.08
C LEU A 93 -0.90 -19.03 -18.59
N ALA A 94 -1.96 -18.51 -18.00
CA ALA A 94 -2.31 -18.74 -16.61
C ALA A 94 -3.83 -18.87 -16.39
N ASP A 95 -4.23 -19.49 -15.30
CA ASP A 95 -5.63 -19.67 -14.91
C ASP A 95 -6.09 -18.56 -13.94
N ALA A 96 -5.12 -17.95 -13.25
CA ALA A 96 -5.30 -16.82 -12.33
C ALA A 96 -4.09 -15.89 -12.39
N ILE A 97 -4.22 -14.72 -11.81
CA ILE A 97 -3.10 -13.81 -11.60
C ILE A 97 -2.99 -13.37 -10.14
N CYS A 98 -1.77 -13.02 -9.74
CA CYS A 98 -1.49 -12.32 -8.49
C CYS A 98 -0.75 -11.03 -8.81
N ASP A 99 -1.40 -9.90 -8.60
CA ASP A 99 -0.81 -8.60 -8.97
C ASP A 99 -1.30 -7.46 -8.07
N LEU A 100 -0.62 -6.30 -8.16
CA LEU A 100 -1.01 -5.09 -7.45
C LEU A 100 -2.26 -4.47 -8.06
N VAL A 101 -3.24 -4.23 -7.19
CA VAL A 101 -4.50 -3.60 -7.54
C VAL A 101 -4.64 -2.29 -6.78
N SER A 102 -4.80 -1.17 -7.50
CA SER A 102 -5.16 0.12 -6.94
C SER A 102 -6.67 0.34 -7.06
N THR A 103 -7.15 0.66 -8.26
CA THR A 103 -8.59 0.90 -8.53
C THR A 103 -9.31 -0.33 -9.12
N GLY A 104 -8.56 -1.30 -9.62
CA GLY A 104 -9.11 -2.48 -10.31
C GLY A 104 -9.53 -2.23 -11.77
N SER A 105 -9.36 -1.02 -12.29
CA SER A 105 -9.78 -0.68 -13.66
C SER A 105 -9.05 -1.51 -14.74
N THR A 106 -7.76 -1.81 -14.54
CA THR A 106 -6.97 -2.65 -15.44
C THR A 106 -7.51 -4.08 -15.47
N LEU A 107 -7.81 -4.65 -14.30
CA LEU A 107 -8.42 -5.99 -14.21
C LEU A 107 -9.75 -6.03 -14.96
N PHE A 108 -10.62 -5.03 -14.71
CA PHE A 108 -11.94 -4.97 -15.34
C PHE A 108 -11.85 -4.92 -16.87
N LYS A 109 -10.93 -4.11 -17.43
CA LYS A 109 -10.70 -3.98 -18.88
C LYS A 109 -10.22 -5.28 -19.51
N ASN A 110 -9.45 -6.08 -18.78
CA ASN A 110 -8.93 -7.37 -19.22
C ASN A 110 -9.87 -8.55 -18.90
N GLY A 111 -11.14 -8.28 -18.53
CA GLY A 111 -12.11 -9.35 -18.26
C GLY A 111 -11.86 -10.13 -16.98
N LEU A 112 -11.06 -9.59 -16.07
CA LEU A 112 -10.75 -10.19 -14.78
C LEU A 112 -11.62 -9.62 -13.66
N LYS A 113 -11.74 -10.38 -12.58
CA LYS A 113 -12.32 -9.95 -11.30
C LYS A 113 -11.35 -10.28 -10.17
N GLU A 114 -11.18 -9.32 -9.26
CA GLU A 114 -10.46 -9.53 -8.01
C GLU A 114 -11.29 -10.43 -7.09
N VAL A 115 -10.67 -11.46 -6.53
CA VAL A 115 -11.37 -12.48 -5.72
C VAL A 115 -10.80 -12.65 -4.33
N TYR A 116 -9.54 -12.30 -4.11
CA TYR A 116 -8.92 -12.39 -2.81
C TYR A 116 -7.81 -11.34 -2.65
N LYS A 117 -7.79 -10.66 -1.49
CA LYS A 117 -6.76 -9.71 -1.13
C LYS A 117 -5.74 -10.40 -0.21
N ILE A 118 -4.48 -10.47 -0.65
CA ILE A 118 -3.39 -11.07 0.12
C ILE A 118 -2.92 -10.08 1.21
N PHE A 119 -2.51 -8.86 0.81
CA PHE A 119 -2.16 -7.79 1.74
C PHE A 119 -2.35 -6.40 1.15
N GLU A 120 -2.39 -5.40 2.01
CA GLU A 120 -2.36 -3.99 1.62
C GLU A 120 -0.94 -3.45 1.60
N SER A 121 -0.68 -2.50 0.70
CA SER A 121 0.59 -1.83 0.54
C SER A 121 0.40 -0.32 0.36
N GLN A 122 1.41 0.43 0.77
CA GLN A 122 1.49 1.87 0.62
C GLN A 122 2.95 2.30 0.45
N ALA A 123 3.17 3.57 0.15
CA ALA A 123 4.52 4.12 0.17
C ALA A 123 5.05 4.16 1.60
N ILE A 124 6.30 3.73 1.76
CA ILE A 124 7.05 3.75 3.02
C ILE A 124 8.38 4.48 2.84
N LEU A 125 8.82 5.17 3.88
CA LEU A 125 10.18 5.68 4.00
C LEU A 125 11.03 4.59 4.64
N VAL A 126 12.09 4.21 3.96
CA VAL A 126 13.04 3.20 4.44
C VAL A 126 14.44 3.80 4.61
N ALA A 127 15.22 3.23 5.52
CA ALA A 127 16.58 3.65 5.77
C ALA A 127 17.55 2.45 5.81
N ASN A 128 18.81 2.73 5.56
CA ASN A 128 19.87 1.78 5.83
C ASN A 128 19.96 1.58 7.36
N PRO A 129 19.95 0.34 7.86
CA PRO A 129 20.06 0.07 9.29
C PRO A 129 21.39 0.56 9.88
N ASP A 130 22.45 0.65 9.08
CA ASP A 130 23.81 1.00 9.49
C ASP A 130 24.13 2.51 9.31
N LEU A 131 23.13 3.39 9.43
CA LEU A 131 23.35 4.83 9.39
C LEU A 131 24.25 5.31 10.54
N SER A 132 25.19 6.24 10.22
CA SER A 132 25.96 6.91 11.26
C SER A 132 25.04 7.72 12.20
N PRO A 133 25.45 7.97 13.47
CA PRO A 133 24.65 8.74 14.42
C PRO A 133 24.23 10.12 13.88
N GLU A 134 25.12 10.80 13.15
CA GLU A 134 24.85 12.10 12.54
C GLU A 134 23.74 12.01 11.47
N LYS A 135 23.82 11.01 10.57
CA LYS A 135 22.79 10.78 9.54
C LYS A 135 21.47 10.35 10.16
N ARG A 136 21.50 9.56 11.25
CA ARG A 136 20.30 9.18 12.00
C ARG A 136 19.61 10.42 12.59
N ALA A 137 20.35 11.34 13.19
CA ALA A 137 19.79 12.58 13.72
C ALA A 137 19.12 13.44 12.63
N LEU A 138 19.72 13.51 11.43
CA LEU A 138 19.11 14.18 10.27
C LEU A 138 17.84 13.48 9.80
N LEU A 139 17.84 12.14 9.76
CA LEU A 139 16.65 11.35 9.42
C LEU A 139 15.51 11.61 10.41
N ASP A 140 15.81 11.66 11.72
CA ASP A 140 14.79 11.92 12.75
C ASP A 140 14.15 13.31 12.58
N GLN A 141 14.94 14.33 12.23
CA GLN A 141 14.42 15.66 11.90
C GLN A 141 13.53 15.63 10.66
N LEU A 142 13.93 14.89 9.60
CA LEU A 142 13.12 14.74 8.40
C LEU A 142 11.79 14.03 8.71
N VAL A 143 11.84 12.93 9.46
CA VAL A 143 10.65 12.17 9.89
C VAL A 143 9.71 13.05 10.71
N PHE A 144 10.23 13.86 11.64
CA PHE A 144 9.42 14.81 12.40
C PHE A 144 8.67 15.78 11.48
N ARG A 145 9.35 16.36 10.48
CA ARG A 145 8.73 17.29 9.51
C ARG A 145 7.68 16.59 8.66
N ILE A 146 7.97 15.37 8.17
CA ILE A 146 6.99 14.58 7.39
C ILE A 146 5.75 14.29 8.23
N LYS A 147 5.92 13.84 9.49
CA LYS A 147 4.80 13.59 10.41
C LYS A 147 3.97 14.84 10.66
N ALA A 148 4.59 16.02 10.83
CA ALA A 148 3.88 17.29 10.98
C ALA A 148 3.02 17.62 9.76
N VAL A 149 3.56 17.43 8.54
CA VAL A 149 2.81 17.64 7.28
C VAL A 149 1.67 16.63 7.14
N LEU A 150 1.90 15.35 7.47
CA LEU A 150 0.85 14.34 7.41
C LEU A 150 -0.28 14.62 8.41
N ALA A 151 0.06 15.03 9.62
CA ALA A 151 -0.92 15.42 10.64
C ALA A 151 -1.75 16.64 10.21
N SER A 152 -1.13 17.62 9.55
CA SER A 152 -1.84 18.81 9.09
C SER A 152 -2.91 18.53 8.04
N LYS A 153 -2.76 17.46 7.25
CA LYS A 153 -3.76 17.08 6.22
C LYS A 153 -5.13 16.69 6.79
N CYS A 154 -5.15 16.22 8.05
CA CYS A 154 -6.39 15.87 8.75
C CYS A 154 -7.08 17.07 9.41
N ASN A 155 -6.39 18.22 9.48
CA ASN A 155 -6.91 19.43 10.09
C ASN A 155 -7.41 20.40 9.02
N LYS A 156 -8.48 21.13 9.34
CA LYS A 156 -9.02 22.20 8.51
C LYS A 156 -8.93 23.51 9.28
N TYR A 157 -8.51 24.55 8.61
CA TYR A 157 -8.58 25.91 9.14
C TYR A 157 -9.90 26.52 8.66
N ILE A 158 -10.72 26.97 9.62
CA ILE A 158 -12.00 27.64 9.35
C ILE A 158 -11.86 29.09 9.81
N LEU A 159 -12.01 30.04 8.89
CA LEU A 159 -12.08 31.46 9.17
C LEU A 159 -13.48 31.95 8.79
N LEU A 160 -14.17 32.57 9.70
CA LEU A 160 -15.51 33.11 9.44
C LEU A 160 -15.74 34.37 10.28
N ASN A 161 -16.61 35.27 9.78
CA ASN A 161 -17.16 36.39 10.54
C ASN A 161 -18.46 35.97 11.16
N ALA A 162 -18.62 36.20 12.45
CA ALA A 162 -19.85 35.87 13.16
C ALA A 162 -20.23 36.98 14.13
N PRO A 163 -21.55 37.24 14.35
CA PRO A 163 -22.01 38.10 15.42
C PRO A 163 -21.55 37.56 16.79
N GLU A 164 -21.12 38.41 17.69
CA GLU A 164 -20.65 38.06 19.02
C GLU A 164 -21.62 37.14 19.78
N LYS A 165 -22.91 37.41 19.70
CA LYS A 165 -24.00 36.61 20.31
C LYS A 165 -24.07 35.15 19.81
N SER A 166 -23.37 34.81 18.72
CA SER A 166 -23.36 33.46 18.13
C SER A 166 -22.06 32.68 18.46
N LEU A 167 -21.13 33.28 19.16
CA LEU A 167 -19.81 32.68 19.42
C LEU A 167 -19.93 31.38 20.22
N ASP A 168 -20.69 31.37 21.32
CA ASP A 168 -20.86 30.20 22.18
C ASP A 168 -21.45 29.01 21.39
N LEU A 169 -22.43 29.29 20.54
CA LEU A 169 -23.03 28.25 19.70
C LEU A 169 -22.02 27.71 18.68
N ILE A 170 -21.28 28.61 18.02
CA ILE A 170 -20.23 28.20 17.05
C ILE A 170 -19.15 27.38 17.73
N CYS A 171 -18.68 27.78 18.90
CA CYS A 171 -17.69 27.06 19.67
C CYS A 171 -18.16 25.65 20.10
N SER A 172 -19.45 25.51 20.36
CA SER A 172 -20.05 24.21 20.71
C SER A 172 -20.21 23.28 19.52
N LEU A 173 -20.42 23.80 18.31
CA LEU A 173 -20.61 23.03 17.07
C LEU A 173 -19.30 22.70 16.34
N LEU A 174 -18.31 23.57 16.48
CA LEU A 174 -17.00 23.41 15.83
C LEU A 174 -15.91 23.20 16.90
N PRO A 175 -15.70 21.95 17.35
CA PRO A 175 -14.68 21.67 18.35
C PRO A 175 -13.30 21.93 17.75
N GLY A 176 -12.73 23.08 18.04
CA GLY A 176 -11.33 23.42 17.74
C GLY A 176 -10.37 22.75 18.69
N MET A 177 -9.07 22.70 18.34
CA MET A 177 -8.05 22.04 19.15
C MET A 177 -7.91 22.62 20.57
N LYS A 178 -8.28 23.87 20.84
CA LYS A 178 -8.27 24.44 22.21
C LYS A 178 -9.30 25.56 22.40
N SER A 179 -9.26 26.59 21.63
CA SER A 179 -10.20 27.72 21.70
C SER A 179 -10.21 28.42 20.34
N PRO A 180 -11.34 28.97 19.89
CA PRO A 180 -11.30 29.82 18.72
C PRO A 180 -10.43 31.05 19.03
N THR A 181 -9.59 31.43 18.07
CA THR A 181 -8.91 32.72 18.15
C THR A 181 -9.92 33.79 17.68
N ILE A 182 -10.26 34.70 18.57
CA ILE A 182 -11.10 35.87 18.26
C ILE A 182 -10.15 37.00 17.91
N ILE A 183 -10.32 37.59 16.72
CA ILE A 183 -9.50 38.70 16.20
C ILE A 183 -10.32 39.96 16.23
#